data_437a1655b73cb0a7656b5a9e2a84434d
#
_entry.id   437a1655b73cb0a7656b5a9e2a84434d
#
_cell.length_a   1.000
_cell.length_b   1.000
_cell.length_c   1.000
_cell.angle_alpha   90.00
_cell.angle_beta   90.00
_cell.angle_gamma   90.00
#
_symmetry.space_group_name_H-M   'P 1'
#
loop_
_entity.id
_entity.type
_entity.pdbx_description
1 polymer ?
#
loop_
_entity_poly.entity_id
_entity_poly.type
_entity_poly.pdbx_seq_one_letter_code
_entity_poly.pdbx_strand_id
1 'polypeptide(L)'
;MAVNAKNWQEMKKPNALEKKAAGDSRRKATFIAEPLERGFGLTLGNSLRRVLLSSLQGAAVTSMRIEGVLHEFSSLAGVREDVTDIVLNVKQIALRMEGEGPKRLQLAATGPGEVTAGQIATTGDIEVMNADLVICHLDEGATLNMELTADTGKGYVPAANNRPVDTPIGLVPVDALYSPVRQVSYKVENTRVGQELDYDKLTLTVETDGTVSPEDALAYAARILQDQLQLFVHFDDGLAVSAMPTGVAVTAVESEADANQLNRYLLKKVDELELSVRSANCLKNDNIIYIGDLVQKTEAEMLRTPNFGRKSLNEIKEVLSSMGLRLGMDIPGWPPENIEEMAKKLEQELMG
;
A
#
# COMPACT_ATOMS: atom_id res chain seq x y z
N MET A 1 -28.99 9.43 -23.63
CA MET A 1 -28.18 8.53 -22.79
C MET A 1 -28.93 7.23 -22.65
N ALA A 2 -28.24 6.09 -22.83
CA ALA A 2 -28.88 4.79 -22.66
C ALA A 2 -29.28 4.62 -21.18
N VAL A 3 -30.44 3.97 -20.93
CA VAL A 3 -31.01 3.77 -19.59
C VAL A 3 -29.99 3.10 -18.62
N ASN A 4 -29.07 2.29 -19.16
CA ASN A 4 -28.05 1.56 -18.38
C ASN A 4 -26.88 2.43 -17.85
N ALA A 5 -26.70 3.66 -18.38
CA ALA A 5 -25.57 4.52 -17.98
C ALA A 5 -25.67 5.12 -16.57
N LYS A 6 -26.83 4.98 -15.91
CA LYS A 6 -27.09 5.55 -14.57
C LYS A 6 -27.26 4.51 -13.46
N ASN A 7 -27.19 3.22 -13.77
CA ASN A 7 -27.48 2.14 -12.81
C ASN A 7 -26.76 2.30 -11.47
N TRP A 8 -25.46 2.64 -11.46
CA TRP A 8 -24.68 2.77 -10.22
C TRP A 8 -25.00 4.07 -9.46
N GLN A 9 -25.59 5.09 -10.09
CA GLN A 9 -25.95 6.36 -9.46
C GLN A 9 -27.25 6.24 -8.65
N GLU A 10 -28.18 5.42 -9.12
CA GLU A 10 -29.50 5.21 -8.49
C GLU A 10 -29.46 4.19 -7.34
N MET A 11 -28.37 3.42 -7.24
CA MET A 11 -28.22 2.41 -6.17
C MET A 11 -28.17 3.06 -4.79
N LYS A 12 -28.93 2.49 -3.86
CA LYS A 12 -28.86 2.88 -2.44
C LYS A 12 -27.50 2.52 -1.86
N LYS A 13 -26.87 3.49 -1.23
CA LYS A 13 -25.55 3.37 -0.59
C LYS A 13 -25.68 3.72 0.89
N PRO A 14 -24.95 3.05 1.79
CA PRO A 14 -24.89 3.46 3.20
C PRO A 14 -24.30 4.88 3.30
N ASN A 15 -24.90 5.71 4.16
CA ASN A 15 -24.43 7.08 4.37
C ASN A 15 -23.16 7.13 5.22
N ALA A 16 -22.98 6.16 6.11
CA ALA A 16 -21.83 6.04 7.00
C ALA A 16 -21.62 4.58 7.38
N LEU A 17 -20.38 4.24 7.68
CA LEU A 17 -20.01 2.97 8.28
C LEU A 17 -20.06 3.13 9.80
N GLU A 18 -21.01 2.43 10.45
CA GLU A 18 -21.10 2.44 11.91
C GLU A 18 -20.03 1.53 12.50
N LYS A 19 -19.28 2.03 13.48
CA LYS A 19 -18.32 1.25 14.25
C LYS A 19 -18.89 0.92 15.63
N LYS A 20 -18.86 -0.37 15.99
CA LYS A 20 -19.11 -0.82 17.36
C LYS A 20 -17.82 -1.40 17.93
N ALA A 21 -17.34 -0.83 19.01
CA ALA A 21 -16.23 -1.39 19.75
C ALA A 21 -16.68 -2.70 20.41
N ALA A 22 -15.90 -3.77 20.25
CA ALA A 22 -16.15 -5.07 20.86
C ALA A 22 -14.92 -5.47 21.69
N GLY A 23 -14.95 -5.19 22.99
CA GLY A 23 -13.85 -5.52 23.89
C GLY A 23 -12.64 -4.59 23.73
N ASP A 24 -11.45 -5.14 23.45
CA ASP A 24 -10.26 -4.36 23.16
C ASP A 24 -10.41 -3.66 21.81
N SER A 25 -10.75 -2.37 21.86
CA SER A 25 -11.00 -1.54 20.67
C SER A 25 -9.79 -1.38 19.74
N ARG A 26 -8.58 -1.70 20.22
CA ARG A 26 -7.35 -1.64 19.41
C ARG A 26 -7.17 -2.88 18.54
N ARG A 27 -7.73 -4.03 18.96
CA ARG A 27 -7.54 -5.31 18.29
C ARG A 27 -8.83 -5.85 17.66
N LYS A 28 -10.01 -5.43 18.14
CA LYS A 28 -11.29 -5.96 17.65
C LYS A 28 -12.30 -4.85 17.44
N ALA A 29 -12.90 -4.81 16.24
CA ALA A 29 -14.00 -3.91 15.94
C ALA A 29 -15.04 -4.59 15.06
N THR A 30 -16.29 -4.14 15.21
CA THR A 30 -17.42 -4.55 14.38
C THR A 30 -17.91 -3.37 13.57
N PHE A 31 -17.96 -3.55 12.26
CA PHE A 31 -18.41 -2.55 11.30
C PHE A 31 -19.78 -2.94 10.77
N ILE A 32 -20.69 -1.98 10.69
CA ILE A 32 -22.03 -2.16 10.17
C ILE A 32 -22.25 -1.24 9.00
N ALA A 33 -22.59 -1.82 7.86
CA ALA A 33 -22.96 -1.12 6.64
C ALA A 33 -24.41 -1.40 6.30
N GLU A 34 -25.27 -0.39 6.39
CA GLU A 34 -26.69 -0.43 6.05
C GLU A 34 -27.18 0.95 5.57
N PRO A 35 -28.12 1.01 4.61
CA PRO A 35 -28.65 -0.08 3.80
C PRO A 35 -27.73 -0.38 2.59
N LEU A 36 -27.70 -1.64 2.18
CA LEU A 36 -27.06 -2.10 0.95
C LEU A 36 -28.15 -2.70 0.04
N GLU A 37 -28.00 -2.61 -1.26
CA GLU A 37 -28.86 -3.31 -2.21
C GLU A 37 -28.76 -4.83 -1.98
N ARG A 38 -29.85 -5.53 -2.25
CA ARG A 38 -29.96 -6.98 -2.06
C ARG A 38 -28.84 -7.75 -2.76
N GLY A 39 -28.14 -8.60 -2.01
CA GLY A 39 -26.99 -9.40 -2.48
C GLY A 39 -25.64 -8.72 -2.30
N PHE A 40 -25.57 -7.39 -2.18
CA PHE A 40 -24.29 -6.69 -1.97
C PHE A 40 -23.69 -6.96 -0.60
N GLY A 41 -24.50 -7.23 0.41
CA GLY A 41 -24.01 -7.64 1.74
C GLY A 41 -23.11 -8.87 1.65
N LEU A 42 -23.54 -9.91 0.92
CA LEU A 42 -22.78 -11.14 0.72
C LEU A 42 -21.54 -10.89 -0.14
N THR A 43 -21.68 -10.16 -1.25
CA THR A 43 -20.59 -9.87 -2.19
C THR A 43 -19.48 -9.09 -1.51
N LEU A 44 -19.79 -7.99 -0.83
CA LEU A 44 -18.82 -7.15 -0.13
C LEU A 44 -18.23 -7.88 1.09
N GLY A 45 -19.05 -8.54 1.87
CA GLY A 45 -18.62 -9.28 3.06
C GLY A 45 -17.60 -10.37 2.73
N ASN A 46 -17.88 -11.18 1.70
CA ASN A 46 -16.97 -12.24 1.26
C ASN A 46 -15.68 -11.67 0.64
N SER A 47 -15.79 -10.67 -0.22
CA SER A 47 -14.64 -10.06 -0.88
C SER A 47 -13.70 -9.40 0.13
N LEU A 48 -14.23 -8.59 1.05
CA LEU A 48 -13.46 -7.94 2.12
C LEU A 48 -12.81 -8.98 3.04
N ARG A 49 -13.55 -10.01 3.46
CA ARG A 49 -13.00 -11.09 4.30
C ARG A 49 -11.81 -11.76 3.62
N ARG A 50 -11.90 -12.08 2.33
CA ARG A 50 -10.81 -12.73 1.60
C ARG A 50 -9.58 -11.85 1.52
N VAL A 51 -9.74 -10.58 1.16
CA VAL A 51 -8.63 -9.63 1.04
C VAL A 51 -7.99 -9.35 2.39
N LEU A 52 -8.79 -9.17 3.45
CA LEU A 52 -8.30 -8.98 4.83
C LEU A 52 -7.40 -10.12 5.29
N LEU A 53 -7.75 -11.38 4.98
CA LEU A 53 -6.99 -12.55 5.42
C LEU A 53 -5.76 -12.86 4.55
N SER A 54 -5.75 -12.49 3.27
CA SER A 54 -4.75 -12.95 2.31
C SER A 54 -3.82 -11.87 1.77
N SER A 55 -4.25 -10.60 1.74
CA SER A 55 -3.57 -9.59 0.91
C SER A 55 -2.87 -8.49 1.69
N LEU A 56 -3.17 -8.37 2.99
CA LEU A 56 -2.52 -7.38 3.84
C LEU A 56 -1.08 -7.78 4.13
N GLN A 57 -0.19 -6.81 4.08
CA GLN A 57 1.23 -6.96 4.41
C GLN A 57 1.42 -6.84 5.91
N GLY A 58 2.34 -7.64 6.45
CA GLY A 58 2.78 -7.57 7.83
C GLY A 58 4.22 -8.04 7.98
N ALA A 59 4.69 -8.17 9.21
CA ALA A 59 6.02 -8.66 9.55
C ALA A 59 5.92 -9.91 10.42
N ALA A 60 6.86 -10.85 10.21
CA ALA A 60 6.92 -12.07 11.00
C ALA A 60 8.38 -12.56 11.13
N VAL A 61 8.63 -13.39 12.14
CA VAL A 61 9.91 -14.08 12.29
C VAL A 61 9.97 -15.20 11.26
N THR A 62 11.02 -15.22 10.43
CA THR A 62 11.25 -16.23 9.38
C THR A 62 12.23 -17.31 9.78
N SER A 63 13.18 -16.98 10.65
CA SER A 63 14.15 -17.95 11.16
C SER A 63 14.64 -17.53 12.54
N MET A 64 15.10 -18.53 13.29
CA MET A 64 15.74 -18.31 14.58
C MET A 64 17.02 -19.14 14.72
N ARG A 65 17.93 -18.67 15.56
CA ARG A 65 19.14 -19.37 15.95
C ARG A 65 19.31 -19.25 17.46
N ILE A 66 19.46 -20.38 18.10
CA ILE A 66 19.73 -20.44 19.56
C ILE A 66 21.13 -20.97 19.76
N GLU A 67 21.90 -20.36 20.64
CA GLU A 67 23.23 -20.81 20.98
C GLU A 67 23.18 -22.20 21.64
N GLY A 68 23.99 -23.14 21.14
CA GLY A 68 23.99 -24.53 21.62
C GLY A 68 22.96 -25.47 20.97
N VAL A 69 22.10 -24.97 20.07
CA VAL A 69 21.07 -25.76 19.35
C VAL A 69 21.50 -26.00 17.92
N LEU A 70 21.40 -27.25 17.47
CA LEU A 70 21.73 -27.64 16.10
C LEU A 70 20.51 -27.87 15.21
N HIS A 71 19.37 -28.25 15.77
CA HIS A 71 18.11 -28.52 15.06
C HIS A 71 16.91 -28.35 16.00
N GLU A 72 15.71 -28.26 15.42
CA GLU A 72 14.45 -28.00 16.11
C GLU A 72 14.02 -29.06 17.15
N PHE A 73 14.55 -30.27 17.05
CA PHE A 73 14.24 -31.39 17.96
C PHE A 73 15.24 -31.52 19.10
N SER A 74 16.00 -30.48 19.37
CA SER A 74 16.94 -30.42 20.48
C SER A 74 16.25 -29.95 21.78
N SER A 75 16.82 -30.33 22.93
CA SER A 75 16.49 -29.72 24.22
C SER A 75 17.66 -28.86 24.71
N LEU A 76 17.33 -27.81 25.45
CA LEU A 76 18.33 -26.94 26.09
C LEU A 76 18.42 -27.24 27.60
N ALA A 77 19.61 -27.37 28.11
CA ALA A 77 19.83 -27.55 29.55
C ALA A 77 19.40 -26.26 30.29
N GLY A 78 18.56 -26.41 31.32
CA GLY A 78 18.06 -25.30 32.11
C GLY A 78 16.93 -24.50 31.47
N VAL A 79 16.38 -24.98 30.37
CA VAL A 79 15.13 -24.45 29.76
C VAL A 79 14.04 -25.51 29.88
N ARG A 80 12.87 -25.11 30.35
CA ARG A 80 11.77 -26.04 30.60
C ARG A 80 11.13 -26.54 29.29
N GLU A 81 10.99 -25.67 28.31
CA GLU A 81 10.39 -25.94 27.00
C GLU A 81 11.42 -26.54 26.06
N ASP A 82 10.97 -27.45 25.20
CA ASP A 82 11.74 -27.92 24.05
C ASP A 82 11.87 -26.84 22.97
N VAL A 83 12.90 -26.95 22.14
CA VAL A 83 13.10 -26.00 21.03
C VAL A 83 11.87 -25.91 20.11
N THR A 84 11.14 -27.01 19.92
CA THR A 84 9.89 -27.04 19.16
C THR A 84 8.81 -26.13 19.78
N ASP A 85 8.68 -26.16 21.10
CA ASP A 85 7.72 -25.29 21.83
C ASP A 85 8.14 -23.83 21.72
N ILE A 86 9.45 -23.56 21.83
CA ILE A 86 10.00 -22.21 21.62
C ILE A 86 9.68 -21.71 20.21
N VAL A 87 9.85 -22.55 19.16
CA VAL A 87 9.46 -22.20 17.77
C VAL A 87 7.99 -21.82 17.67
N LEU A 88 7.10 -22.62 18.31
CA LEU A 88 5.65 -22.36 18.31
C LEU A 88 5.30 -21.05 19.02
N ASN A 89 6.02 -20.68 20.07
CA ASN A 89 5.83 -19.42 20.78
C ASN A 89 6.39 -18.24 19.96
N VAL A 90 7.59 -18.37 19.38
CA VAL A 90 8.22 -17.35 18.51
C VAL A 90 7.34 -17.04 17.30
N LYS A 91 6.69 -18.03 16.70
CA LYS A 91 5.74 -17.87 15.60
C LYS A 91 4.56 -16.96 15.94
N GLN A 92 4.21 -16.79 17.21
CA GLN A 92 3.10 -15.98 17.69
C GLN A 92 3.48 -14.52 17.97
N ILE A 93 4.77 -14.18 17.88
CA ILE A 93 5.23 -12.80 18.10
C ILE A 93 4.64 -11.89 17.04
N ALA A 94 3.95 -10.84 17.48
CA ALA A 94 3.39 -9.81 16.62
C ALA A 94 4.38 -8.66 16.48
N LEU A 95 4.91 -8.48 15.27
CA LEU A 95 5.92 -7.47 14.96
C LEU A 95 5.33 -6.38 14.07
N ARG A 96 5.56 -5.12 14.44
CA ARG A 96 5.43 -3.98 13.53
C ARG A 96 6.83 -3.60 13.06
N MET A 97 7.05 -3.58 11.76
CA MET A 97 8.34 -3.28 11.17
C MET A 97 8.21 -2.13 10.17
N GLU A 98 9.07 -1.13 10.28
CA GLU A 98 9.20 -0.05 9.32
C GLU A 98 10.38 -0.34 8.38
N GLY A 99 10.14 -0.15 7.07
CA GLY A 99 11.12 -0.47 6.01
C GLY A 99 11.04 -1.92 5.51
N GLU A 100 11.74 -2.17 4.42
CA GLU A 100 11.77 -3.47 3.73
C GLU A 100 13.05 -4.25 4.05
N GLY A 101 12.95 -5.59 3.90
CA GLY A 101 14.08 -6.52 3.99
C GLY A 101 14.27 -7.15 5.37
N PRO A 102 15.07 -8.21 5.42
CA PRO A 102 15.27 -8.97 6.64
C PRO A 102 16.06 -8.17 7.67
N LYS A 103 15.55 -8.14 8.91
CA LYS A 103 16.20 -7.51 10.07
C LYS A 103 16.48 -8.53 11.15
N ARG A 104 17.61 -8.37 11.83
CA ARG A 104 18.02 -9.25 12.92
C ARG A 104 17.66 -8.65 14.26
N LEU A 105 17.12 -9.49 15.13
CA LEU A 105 16.74 -9.18 16.50
C LEU A 105 17.53 -10.12 17.43
N GLN A 106 17.88 -9.65 18.60
CA GLN A 106 18.58 -10.43 19.60
C GLN A 106 17.76 -10.50 20.88
N LEU A 107 17.75 -11.69 21.47
CA LEU A 107 17.16 -11.95 22.77
C LEU A 107 18.24 -12.61 23.65
N ALA A 108 18.60 -11.92 24.71
CA ALA A 108 19.51 -12.44 25.73
C ALA A 108 18.82 -12.40 27.08
N ALA A 109 18.69 -13.55 27.72
CA ALA A 109 18.05 -13.68 29.02
C ALA A 109 18.87 -14.56 29.95
N THR A 110 18.81 -14.26 31.25
CA THR A 110 19.47 -15.03 32.31
C THR A 110 18.43 -15.43 33.35
N GLY A 111 18.35 -16.73 33.67
CA GLY A 111 17.39 -17.24 34.64
C GLY A 111 17.78 -16.95 36.10
N PRO A 112 16.86 -17.28 37.02
CA PRO A 112 15.60 -17.95 36.81
C PRO A 112 14.47 -16.98 36.44
N GLY A 113 13.51 -17.42 35.57
CA GLY A 113 12.32 -16.66 35.29
C GLY A 113 11.72 -16.90 33.90
N GLU A 114 10.66 -16.17 33.61
CA GLU A 114 9.99 -16.18 32.32
C GLU A 114 10.72 -15.28 31.32
N VAL A 115 10.95 -15.78 30.13
CA VAL A 115 11.46 -15.01 28.99
C VAL A 115 10.30 -14.59 28.14
N THR A 116 10.10 -13.28 28.04
CA THR A 116 8.97 -12.70 27.29
C THR A 116 9.44 -12.04 26.00
N ALA A 117 8.52 -11.89 25.04
CA ALA A 117 8.78 -11.21 23.77
C ALA A 117 9.20 -9.73 23.96
N GLY A 118 8.83 -9.10 25.07
CA GLY A 118 9.24 -7.75 25.42
C GLY A 118 10.73 -7.60 25.75
N GLN A 119 11.45 -8.70 26.02
CA GLN A 119 12.90 -8.69 26.26
C GLN A 119 13.73 -8.74 24.98
N ILE A 120 13.11 -8.86 23.82
CA ILE A 120 13.78 -8.81 22.54
C ILE A 120 14.37 -7.40 22.34
N ALA A 121 15.69 -7.35 22.11
CA ALA A 121 16.36 -6.10 21.77
C ALA A 121 15.90 -5.66 20.36
N THR A 122 15.05 -4.64 20.31
CA THR A 122 14.55 -4.08 19.06
C THR A 122 15.39 -2.87 18.65
N THR A 123 15.65 -2.73 17.35
CA THR A 123 16.10 -1.46 16.76
C THR A 123 14.88 -0.54 16.59
N GLY A 124 15.09 0.77 16.55
CA GLY A 124 13.98 1.75 16.47
C GLY A 124 12.92 1.53 15.37
N ASP A 125 13.25 0.69 14.39
CA ASP A 125 12.38 0.36 13.26
C ASP A 125 11.48 -0.88 13.49
N ILE A 126 11.58 -1.55 14.65
CA ILE A 126 10.80 -2.76 14.98
C ILE A 126 10.19 -2.60 16.35
N GLU A 127 8.90 -2.86 16.44
CA GLU A 127 8.13 -2.84 17.68
C GLU A 127 7.43 -4.18 17.89
N VAL A 128 7.52 -4.72 19.12
CA VAL A 128 6.83 -5.94 19.56
C VAL A 128 5.50 -5.55 20.18
N MET A 129 4.39 -5.94 19.55
CA MET A 129 3.03 -5.54 19.96
C MET A 129 2.46 -6.40 21.08
N ASN A 130 2.97 -7.61 21.28
CA ASN A 130 2.56 -8.57 22.31
C ASN A 130 3.71 -8.90 23.26
N ALA A 131 4.26 -7.85 23.89
CA ALA A 131 5.41 -7.94 24.79
C ALA A 131 5.24 -8.97 25.94
N ASP A 132 4.01 -9.22 26.36
CA ASP A 132 3.67 -10.15 27.45
C ASP A 132 3.69 -11.63 27.02
N LEU A 133 3.92 -11.93 25.74
CA LEU A 133 3.98 -13.30 25.24
C LEU A 133 5.20 -14.01 25.84
N VAL A 134 4.96 -15.09 26.59
CA VAL A 134 6.03 -15.93 27.15
C VAL A 134 6.59 -16.84 26.05
N ILE A 135 7.90 -16.77 25.84
CA ILE A 135 8.64 -17.58 24.88
C ILE A 135 9.10 -18.88 25.54
N CYS A 136 9.71 -18.80 26.70
CA CYS A 136 10.16 -19.96 27.48
C CYS A 136 10.40 -19.58 28.94
N HIS A 137 10.70 -20.61 29.78
CA HIS A 137 11.08 -20.46 31.20
C HIS A 137 12.49 -20.95 31.40
N LEU A 138 13.29 -20.15 32.12
CA LEU A 138 14.64 -20.49 32.46
C LEU A 138 14.74 -20.92 33.92
N ASP A 139 15.51 -21.99 34.16
CA ASP A 139 15.89 -22.44 35.50
C ASP A 139 17.03 -21.58 36.09
N GLU A 140 17.34 -21.80 37.34
CA GLU A 140 18.39 -21.08 38.04
C GLU A 140 19.78 -21.30 37.41
N GLY A 141 20.44 -20.19 37.03
CA GLY A 141 21.76 -20.22 36.38
C GLY A 141 21.75 -20.52 34.87
N ALA A 142 20.58 -20.74 34.26
CA ALA A 142 20.47 -20.91 32.81
C ALA A 142 20.60 -19.58 32.08
N THR A 143 21.23 -19.60 30.90
CA THR A 143 21.35 -18.47 29.99
C THR A 143 20.80 -18.83 28.63
N LEU A 144 20.04 -17.93 28.03
CA LEU A 144 19.50 -18.08 26.68
C LEU A 144 19.95 -16.93 25.79
N ASN A 145 20.66 -17.27 24.72
CA ASN A 145 21.03 -16.33 23.67
C ASN A 145 20.37 -16.78 22.37
N MET A 146 19.47 -15.91 21.81
CA MET A 146 18.70 -16.21 20.62
C MET A 146 18.83 -15.06 19.62
N GLU A 147 19.09 -15.38 18.39
CA GLU A 147 19.03 -14.46 17.25
C GLU A 147 17.77 -14.80 16.43
N LEU A 148 16.92 -13.79 16.16
CA LEU A 148 15.71 -13.91 15.36
C LEU A 148 15.89 -13.09 14.09
N THR A 149 15.44 -13.61 12.96
CA THR A 149 15.36 -12.86 11.70
C THR A 149 13.90 -12.59 11.40
N ALA A 150 13.54 -11.31 11.31
CA ALA A 150 12.20 -10.86 10.94
C ALA A 150 12.22 -10.31 9.53
N ASP A 151 11.16 -10.55 8.77
CA ASP A 151 10.98 -10.04 7.42
C ASP A 151 9.54 -9.60 7.20
N THR A 152 9.31 -8.84 6.13
CA THR A 152 7.99 -8.39 5.68
C THR A 152 7.44 -9.27 4.58
N GLY A 153 6.14 -9.52 4.60
CA GLY A 153 5.51 -10.37 3.58
C GLY A 153 4.00 -10.31 3.62
N LYS A 154 3.36 -11.23 2.91
CA LYS A 154 1.90 -11.36 2.84
C LYS A 154 1.46 -12.79 3.09
N GLY A 155 0.34 -12.95 3.80
CA GLY A 155 -0.29 -14.23 4.03
C GLY A 155 0.55 -15.17 4.91
N TYR A 156 0.68 -16.43 4.51
CA TYR A 156 1.40 -17.48 5.22
C TYR A 156 2.49 -18.08 4.33
N VAL A 157 3.70 -18.16 4.87
CA VAL A 157 4.85 -18.78 4.19
C VAL A 157 5.39 -19.91 5.08
N PRO A 158 5.37 -21.18 4.58
CA PRO A 158 5.92 -22.31 5.32
C PRO A 158 7.43 -22.19 5.56
N ALA A 159 7.91 -22.75 6.65
CA ALA A 159 9.33 -22.78 7.04
C ALA A 159 10.26 -23.31 5.95
N ALA A 160 9.79 -24.30 5.16
CA ALA A 160 10.56 -24.84 4.04
C ALA A 160 10.93 -23.78 2.98
N ASN A 161 10.07 -22.79 2.77
CA ASN A 161 10.32 -21.67 1.83
C ASN A 161 11.19 -20.57 2.43
N ASN A 162 11.26 -20.49 3.76
CA ASN A 162 12.11 -19.54 4.50
C ASN A 162 13.55 -20.06 4.71
N ARG A 163 13.83 -21.28 4.21
CA ARG A 163 15.15 -21.90 4.34
C ARG A 163 16.09 -21.37 3.24
N PRO A 164 17.19 -20.66 3.57
CA PRO A 164 18.20 -20.27 2.60
C PRO A 164 18.88 -21.48 1.95
N VAL A 165 19.38 -21.33 0.71
CA VAL A 165 20.09 -22.39 -0.02
C VAL A 165 21.33 -22.83 0.75
N ASP A 166 22.07 -21.86 1.33
CA ASP A 166 23.24 -22.10 2.18
C ASP A 166 22.88 -21.91 3.65
N THR A 167 22.06 -22.81 4.22
CA THR A 167 21.62 -22.71 5.60
C THR A 167 22.78 -22.99 6.54
N PRO A 168 23.20 -22.04 7.39
CA PRO A 168 24.21 -22.28 8.42
C PRO A 168 23.69 -23.30 9.45
N ILE A 169 24.61 -24.09 10.00
CA ILE A 169 24.28 -25.08 11.04
C ILE A 169 23.68 -24.34 12.26
N GLY A 170 22.58 -24.86 12.79
CA GLY A 170 21.86 -24.28 13.93
C GLY A 170 20.83 -23.20 13.57
N LEU A 171 20.64 -22.87 12.29
CA LEU A 171 19.53 -22.02 11.88
C LEU A 171 18.25 -22.85 11.76
N VAL A 172 17.25 -22.51 12.55
CA VAL A 172 15.92 -23.13 12.52
C VAL A 172 14.97 -22.23 11.75
N PRO A 173 14.48 -22.65 10.58
CA PRO A 173 13.48 -21.89 9.84
C PRO A 173 12.13 -21.96 10.57
N VAL A 174 11.40 -20.86 10.58
CA VAL A 174 10.08 -20.71 11.22
C VAL A 174 9.02 -20.40 10.17
N ASP A 175 7.83 -20.97 10.35
CA ASP A 175 6.68 -20.58 9.54
C ASP A 175 6.34 -19.11 9.78
N ALA A 176 6.29 -18.32 8.75
CA ALA A 176 5.96 -16.91 8.84
C ALA A 176 4.47 -16.66 8.60
N LEU A 177 3.76 -16.13 9.59
CA LEU A 177 2.40 -15.66 9.50
C LEU A 177 2.40 -14.14 9.42
N TYR A 178 2.46 -13.62 8.20
CA TYR A 178 2.56 -12.18 7.95
C TYR A 178 1.24 -11.44 8.11
N SER A 179 0.09 -12.14 7.97
CA SER A 179 -1.22 -11.48 8.04
C SER A 179 -1.44 -10.83 9.41
N PRO A 180 -1.64 -9.49 9.47
CA PRO A 180 -1.97 -8.79 10.71
C PRO A 180 -3.39 -9.10 11.21
N VAL A 181 -4.22 -9.67 10.35
CA VAL A 181 -5.61 -10.01 10.66
C VAL A 181 -5.70 -11.46 11.11
N ARG A 182 -6.17 -11.67 12.34
CA ARG A 182 -6.31 -13.00 12.95
C ARG A 182 -7.64 -13.67 12.60
N GLN A 183 -8.71 -12.89 12.67
CA GLN A 183 -10.06 -13.42 12.43
C GLN A 183 -10.94 -12.39 11.76
N VAL A 184 -11.71 -12.84 10.76
CA VAL A 184 -12.77 -12.06 10.13
C VAL A 184 -14.05 -12.89 10.07
N SER A 185 -15.11 -12.35 10.62
CA SER A 185 -16.45 -12.91 10.49
C SER A 185 -17.42 -11.86 9.96
N TYR A 186 -18.37 -12.28 9.14
CA TYR A 186 -19.43 -11.40 8.67
C TYR A 186 -20.78 -12.07 8.74
N LYS A 187 -21.82 -11.24 8.93
CA LYS A 187 -23.23 -11.63 8.95
C LYS A 187 -24.00 -10.69 8.05
N VAL A 188 -24.89 -11.25 7.24
CA VAL A 188 -25.81 -10.49 6.40
C VAL A 188 -27.22 -10.71 6.92
N GLU A 189 -27.94 -9.63 7.16
CA GLU A 189 -29.31 -9.61 7.63
C GLU A 189 -30.14 -8.69 6.74
N ASN A 190 -31.45 -8.94 6.64
CA ASN A 190 -32.33 -8.04 5.92
C ASN A 190 -32.57 -6.78 6.77
N THR A 191 -32.61 -5.64 6.12
CA THR A 191 -32.95 -4.35 6.75
C THR A 191 -34.08 -3.66 5.99
N ARG A 192 -34.70 -2.68 6.64
CA ARG A 192 -35.84 -1.95 6.09
C ARG A 192 -35.46 -0.51 5.75
N VAL A 193 -35.86 -0.08 4.56
CA VAL A 193 -35.80 1.33 4.16
C VAL A 193 -37.19 1.83 3.79
N GLY A 194 -37.78 2.64 4.64
CA GLY A 194 -39.16 3.09 4.44
C GLY A 194 -40.17 1.94 4.50
N GLN A 195 -40.82 1.64 3.39
CA GLN A 195 -41.81 0.53 3.27
C GLN A 195 -41.16 -0.74 2.67
N GLU A 196 -39.95 -0.67 2.16
CA GLU A 196 -39.26 -1.77 1.48
C GLU A 196 -38.37 -2.53 2.45
N LEU A 197 -38.41 -3.89 2.40
CA LEU A 197 -37.69 -4.81 3.29
C LEU A 197 -36.52 -5.51 2.57
N ASP A 198 -36.28 -5.20 1.29
CA ASP A 198 -35.36 -5.92 0.40
C ASP A 198 -33.92 -5.36 0.39
N TYR A 199 -33.47 -4.79 1.50
CA TYR A 199 -32.12 -4.29 1.66
C TYR A 199 -31.30 -5.18 2.58
N ASP A 200 -29.99 -5.23 2.33
CA ASP A 200 -29.05 -5.96 3.15
C ASP A 200 -28.42 -5.05 4.21
N LYS A 201 -28.17 -5.65 5.38
CA LYS A 201 -27.33 -5.12 6.44
C LYS A 201 -26.13 -6.03 6.60
N LEU A 202 -24.94 -5.51 6.32
CA LEU A 202 -23.69 -6.21 6.53
C LEU A 202 -23.09 -5.84 7.88
N THR A 203 -22.89 -6.85 8.72
CA THR A 203 -22.13 -6.73 9.97
C THR A 203 -20.83 -7.49 9.80
N LEU A 204 -19.69 -6.79 9.81
CA LEU A 204 -18.35 -7.33 9.64
C LEU A 204 -17.55 -7.16 10.92
N THR A 205 -17.06 -8.24 11.52
CA THR A 205 -16.19 -8.21 12.69
C THR A 205 -14.77 -8.57 12.29
N VAL A 206 -13.82 -7.70 12.59
CA VAL A 206 -12.39 -7.87 12.29
C VAL A 206 -11.62 -7.90 13.60
N GLU A 207 -10.73 -8.89 13.72
CA GLU A 207 -9.81 -9.03 14.84
C GLU A 207 -8.39 -9.09 14.32
N THR A 208 -7.54 -8.19 14.82
CA THR A 208 -6.13 -8.03 14.44
C THR A 208 -5.20 -8.47 15.57
N ASP A 209 -3.94 -8.61 15.29
CA ASP A 209 -2.89 -8.88 16.28
C ASP A 209 -2.43 -7.63 17.04
N GLY A 210 -2.91 -6.43 16.64
CA GLY A 210 -2.56 -5.14 17.22
C GLY A 210 -1.50 -4.36 16.43
N THR A 211 -0.88 -4.96 15.40
CA THR A 211 0.09 -4.25 14.52
C THR A 211 -0.60 -3.22 13.65
N VAL A 212 -1.82 -3.52 13.24
CA VAL A 212 -2.71 -2.63 12.47
C VAL A 212 -4.05 -2.51 13.17
N SER A 213 -4.64 -1.32 13.19
CA SER A 213 -5.98 -1.14 13.73
C SER A 213 -7.03 -1.84 12.82
N PRO A 214 -8.14 -2.35 13.37
CA PRO A 214 -9.20 -2.94 12.55
C PRO A 214 -9.77 -2.00 11.48
N GLU A 215 -9.80 -0.69 11.74
CA GLU A 215 -10.22 0.34 10.79
C GLU A 215 -9.26 0.44 9.61
N ASP A 216 -7.97 0.57 9.90
CA ASP A 216 -6.95 0.70 8.86
C ASP A 216 -6.87 -0.59 8.04
N ALA A 217 -6.97 -1.76 8.69
CA ALA A 217 -7.02 -3.04 8.00
C ALA A 217 -8.18 -3.09 7.00
N LEU A 218 -9.39 -2.67 7.42
CA LEU A 218 -10.56 -2.61 6.56
C LEU A 218 -10.38 -1.59 5.43
N ALA A 219 -9.82 -0.42 5.72
CA ALA A 219 -9.57 0.63 4.72
C ALA A 219 -8.56 0.15 3.65
N TYR A 220 -7.45 -0.49 4.06
CA TYR A 220 -6.49 -1.08 3.13
C TYR A 220 -7.11 -2.18 2.26
N ALA A 221 -7.90 -3.07 2.86
CA ALA A 221 -8.60 -4.12 2.11
C ALA A 221 -9.59 -3.55 1.08
N ALA A 222 -10.35 -2.52 1.45
CA ALA A 222 -11.26 -1.82 0.55
C ALA A 222 -10.51 -1.12 -0.58
N ARG A 223 -9.37 -0.48 -0.29
CA ARG A 223 -8.52 0.18 -1.29
C ARG A 223 -7.95 -0.82 -2.28
N ILE A 224 -7.43 -1.96 -1.81
CA ILE A 224 -6.93 -3.04 -2.68
C ILE A 224 -8.03 -3.51 -3.64
N LEU A 225 -9.27 -3.73 -3.13
CA LEU A 225 -10.40 -4.12 -3.98
C LEU A 225 -10.75 -3.04 -5.01
N GLN A 226 -10.76 -1.77 -4.59
CA GLN A 226 -11.04 -0.65 -5.48
C GLN A 226 -10.01 -0.58 -6.62
N ASP A 227 -8.72 -0.68 -6.32
CA ASP A 227 -7.65 -0.60 -7.31
C ASP A 227 -7.71 -1.78 -8.29
N GLN A 228 -8.01 -3.00 -7.80
CA GLN A 228 -8.17 -4.17 -8.66
C GLN A 228 -9.42 -4.07 -9.56
N LEU A 229 -10.52 -3.51 -9.06
CA LEU A 229 -11.74 -3.32 -9.83
C LEU A 229 -11.63 -2.19 -10.87
N GLN A 230 -10.74 -1.24 -10.66
CA GLN A 230 -10.52 -0.12 -11.58
C GLN A 230 -10.14 -0.58 -12.98
N LEU A 231 -9.42 -1.70 -13.12
CA LEU A 231 -9.07 -2.30 -14.42
C LEU A 231 -10.29 -2.71 -15.25
N PHE A 232 -11.43 -2.97 -14.61
CA PHE A 232 -12.68 -3.37 -15.28
C PHE A 232 -13.59 -2.20 -15.60
N VAL A 233 -13.25 -1.00 -15.13
CA VAL A 233 -14.03 0.23 -15.41
C VAL A 233 -13.47 0.86 -16.67
N HIS A 234 -13.96 0.39 -17.83
CA HIS A 234 -13.67 0.96 -19.14
C HIS A 234 -14.95 1.58 -19.70
N PHE A 235 -15.18 2.85 -19.42
CA PHE A 235 -16.21 3.59 -20.10
C PHE A 235 -15.54 4.49 -21.13
N ASP A 236 -15.88 4.30 -22.43
CA ASP A 236 -15.56 5.23 -23.52
C ASP A 236 -16.38 6.53 -23.40
N ASP A 237 -16.78 6.89 -22.20
CA ASP A 237 -17.53 8.09 -21.97
C ASP A 237 -16.59 9.29 -22.01
N GLY A 238 -16.73 10.11 -23.04
CA GLY A 238 -16.20 11.47 -23.09
C GLY A 238 -16.81 12.40 -22.01
N LEU A 239 -17.12 11.83 -20.84
CA LEU A 239 -17.55 12.52 -19.63
C LEU A 239 -16.41 12.34 -18.60
N ALA A 240 -15.59 13.37 -18.52
CA ALA A 240 -14.71 13.56 -17.39
C ALA A 240 -15.46 13.21 -16.11
N VAL A 241 -15.03 12.15 -15.43
CA VAL A 241 -15.42 11.91 -14.04
C VAL A 241 -14.83 13.08 -13.25
N SER A 242 -15.68 14.08 -13.00
CA SER A 242 -15.38 15.09 -11.99
C SER A 242 -15.05 14.32 -10.70
N ALA A 243 -13.79 14.33 -10.32
CA ALA A 243 -13.35 13.90 -9.02
C ALA A 243 -14.20 14.65 -7.98
N MET A 244 -15.07 13.93 -7.29
CA MET A 244 -15.73 14.47 -6.11
C MET A 244 -14.67 14.86 -5.10
N PRO A 245 -14.72 16.07 -4.53
CA PRO A 245 -13.82 16.45 -3.46
C PRO A 245 -14.22 15.69 -2.19
N THR A 246 -13.55 14.59 -1.92
CA THR A 246 -13.53 14.02 -0.56
C THR A 246 -12.68 14.95 0.30
N GLY A 247 -13.37 15.85 1.01
CA GLY A 247 -12.75 16.66 2.03
C GLY A 247 -12.30 15.79 3.20
N VAL A 248 -11.05 15.39 3.18
CA VAL A 248 -10.26 15.11 4.37
C VAL A 248 -8.91 15.77 4.12
N ALA A 249 -8.63 16.78 4.92
CA ALA A 249 -7.36 17.47 4.94
C ALA A 249 -6.26 16.47 5.31
N VAL A 250 -5.58 15.91 4.31
CA VAL A 250 -4.26 15.33 4.49
C VAL A 250 -3.27 16.45 4.21
N THR A 251 -2.46 16.72 5.19
CA THR A 251 -1.43 17.75 5.22
C THR A 251 -0.63 17.81 3.92
N ALA A 252 -0.66 19.00 3.31
CA ALA A 252 0.06 19.38 2.11
C ALA A 252 1.58 19.38 2.37
N VAL A 253 2.26 18.27 2.09
CA VAL A 253 3.73 18.23 2.02
C VAL A 253 4.23 17.48 0.78
N GLU A 254 3.45 16.58 0.15
CA GLU A 254 3.90 15.84 -1.05
C GLU A 254 3.53 16.51 -2.39
N SER A 255 2.58 17.45 -2.40
CA SER A 255 2.13 18.10 -3.65
C SER A 255 3.05 19.25 -4.15
N GLU A 256 3.92 19.80 -3.32
CA GLU A 256 4.84 20.87 -3.73
C GLU A 256 6.07 20.35 -4.49
N ALA A 257 6.51 19.13 -4.23
CA ALA A 257 7.66 18.54 -4.92
C ALA A 257 7.29 18.12 -6.36
N ASP A 258 6.12 17.50 -6.56
CA ASP A 258 5.62 17.08 -7.88
C ASP A 258 5.18 18.27 -8.73
N ALA A 259 4.52 19.27 -8.15
CA ALA A 259 4.16 20.50 -8.82
C ALA A 259 5.40 21.33 -9.22
N ASN A 260 6.45 21.36 -8.39
CA ASN A 260 7.71 22.00 -8.72
C ASN A 260 8.51 21.26 -9.80
N GLN A 261 8.47 19.92 -9.84
CA GLN A 261 9.07 19.15 -10.94
C GLN A 261 8.32 19.36 -12.25
N LEU A 262 6.99 19.31 -12.22
CA LEU A 262 6.17 19.58 -13.41
C LEU A 262 6.42 20.99 -13.97
N ASN A 263 6.47 22.00 -13.12
CA ASN A 263 6.81 23.37 -13.51
C ASN A 263 8.22 23.50 -14.10
N ARG A 264 9.20 22.75 -13.63
CA ARG A 264 10.56 22.73 -14.19
C ARG A 264 10.61 22.16 -15.61
N TYR A 265 9.85 21.11 -15.90
CA TYR A 265 9.76 20.53 -17.25
C TYR A 265 9.05 21.47 -18.24
N LEU A 266 8.00 22.16 -17.80
CA LEU A 266 7.23 23.07 -18.66
C LEU A 266 8.04 24.30 -19.12
N LEU A 267 9.00 24.77 -18.30
CA LEU A 267 9.86 25.91 -18.59
C LEU A 267 11.06 25.57 -19.49
N LYS A 268 11.31 24.29 -19.77
CA LYS A 268 12.38 23.88 -20.71
C LYS A 268 12.00 24.21 -22.15
N LYS A 269 13.05 24.49 -22.96
CA LYS A 269 12.87 24.76 -24.39
C LYS A 269 12.58 23.47 -25.15
N VAL A 270 11.77 23.56 -26.18
CA VAL A 270 11.44 22.43 -27.07
C VAL A 270 12.71 21.92 -27.81
N ASP A 271 13.73 22.74 -27.95
CA ASP A 271 15.02 22.34 -28.54
C ASP A 271 15.82 21.35 -27.68
N GLU A 272 15.53 21.24 -26.39
CA GLU A 272 16.14 20.28 -25.47
C GLU A 272 15.49 18.88 -25.55
N LEU A 273 14.36 18.78 -26.24
CA LEU A 273 13.75 17.49 -26.52
C LEU A 273 14.52 16.82 -27.65
N GLU A 274 14.89 15.56 -27.47
CA GLU A 274 15.55 14.75 -28.51
C GLU A 274 14.60 14.42 -29.68
N LEU A 275 14.13 15.47 -30.36
CA LEU A 275 13.25 15.38 -31.52
C LEU A 275 14.04 15.35 -32.83
N SER A 276 13.44 14.72 -33.84
CA SER A 276 14.02 14.82 -35.20
C SER A 276 14.05 16.27 -35.67
N VAL A 277 15.09 16.61 -36.47
CA VAL A 277 15.27 17.97 -37.03
C VAL A 277 14.00 18.50 -37.73
N ARG A 278 13.22 17.59 -38.31
CA ARG A 278 11.98 17.94 -38.98
C ARG A 278 10.91 18.35 -38.00
N SER A 279 10.75 17.60 -36.92
CA SER A 279 9.77 17.86 -35.84
C SER A 279 10.11 19.18 -35.13
N ALA A 280 11.38 19.39 -34.79
CA ALA A 280 11.85 20.61 -34.14
C ALA A 280 11.62 21.86 -35.02
N ASN A 281 11.89 21.79 -36.33
CA ASN A 281 11.66 22.90 -37.25
C ASN A 281 10.19 23.24 -37.44
N CYS A 282 9.29 22.22 -37.37
CA CYS A 282 7.87 22.48 -37.48
C CYS A 282 7.33 23.19 -36.21
N LEU A 283 7.85 22.85 -35.04
CA LEU A 283 7.46 23.51 -33.78
C LEU A 283 7.94 24.97 -33.73
N LYS A 284 9.18 25.24 -34.22
CA LYS A 284 9.70 26.61 -34.34
C LYS A 284 8.87 27.48 -35.28
N ASN A 285 8.45 26.93 -36.41
CA ASN A 285 7.62 27.66 -37.38
C ASN A 285 6.22 28.01 -36.79
N ASP A 286 5.75 27.27 -35.82
CA ASP A 286 4.45 27.50 -35.13
C ASP A 286 4.62 28.35 -33.86
N ASN A 287 5.81 28.96 -33.65
CA ASN A 287 6.16 29.78 -32.50
C ASN A 287 6.02 29.05 -31.14
N ILE A 288 6.16 27.73 -31.09
CA ILE A 288 6.16 26.92 -29.88
C ILE A 288 7.61 26.85 -29.35
N ILE A 289 7.89 27.61 -28.30
CA ILE A 289 9.26 27.76 -27.75
C ILE A 289 9.46 26.87 -26.52
N TYR A 290 8.48 26.80 -25.65
CA TYR A 290 8.53 26.07 -24.40
C TYR A 290 7.69 24.80 -24.43
N ILE A 291 8.06 23.81 -23.62
CA ILE A 291 7.29 22.55 -23.48
C ILE A 291 5.88 22.84 -23.00
N GLY A 292 5.68 23.85 -22.14
CA GLY A 292 4.36 24.27 -21.70
C GLY A 292 3.44 24.75 -22.81
N ASP A 293 3.97 25.44 -23.83
CA ASP A 293 3.20 25.86 -25.01
C ASP A 293 2.79 24.64 -25.85
N LEU A 294 3.67 23.65 -25.95
CA LEU A 294 3.44 22.42 -26.68
C LEU A 294 2.36 21.56 -26.04
N VAL A 295 2.39 21.44 -24.71
CA VAL A 295 1.44 20.62 -23.94
C VAL A 295 0.01 21.18 -23.99
N GLN A 296 -0.18 22.50 -24.11
CA GLN A 296 -1.51 23.10 -24.27
C GLN A 296 -2.12 22.88 -25.65
N LYS A 297 -1.31 22.57 -26.67
CA LYS A 297 -1.83 22.30 -28.02
C LYS A 297 -2.49 20.94 -28.10
N THR A 298 -3.66 20.90 -28.73
CA THR A 298 -4.37 19.65 -29.00
C THR A 298 -3.78 18.91 -30.20
N GLU A 299 -3.95 17.60 -30.27
CA GLU A 299 -3.50 16.81 -31.43
C GLU A 299 -4.09 17.32 -32.77
N ALA A 300 -5.33 17.79 -32.75
CA ALA A 300 -6.01 18.32 -33.91
C ALA A 300 -5.39 19.65 -34.39
N GLU A 301 -4.92 20.48 -33.48
CA GLU A 301 -4.21 21.73 -33.79
C GLU A 301 -2.82 21.44 -34.35
N MET A 302 -2.08 20.50 -33.77
CA MET A 302 -0.77 20.07 -34.25
C MET A 302 -0.83 19.49 -35.67
N LEU A 303 -1.86 18.74 -36.01
CA LEU A 303 -2.06 18.21 -37.38
C LEU A 303 -2.48 19.26 -38.40
N ARG A 304 -2.91 20.46 -37.98
CA ARG A 304 -3.23 21.61 -38.88
C ARG A 304 -1.99 22.38 -39.28
N THR A 305 -0.88 22.22 -38.52
CA THR A 305 0.39 22.89 -38.83
C THR A 305 0.96 22.37 -40.17
N PRO A 306 1.32 23.25 -41.11
CA PRO A 306 1.87 22.83 -42.38
C PRO A 306 3.17 22.04 -42.23
N ASN A 307 3.32 20.94 -42.97
CA ASN A 307 4.43 20.00 -42.93
C ASN A 307 4.57 19.13 -41.66
N PHE A 308 3.57 19.16 -40.75
CA PHE A 308 3.53 18.31 -39.57
C PHE A 308 2.76 17.01 -39.86
N GLY A 309 3.41 15.85 -39.67
CA GLY A 309 2.84 14.56 -40.01
C GLY A 309 2.56 13.67 -38.78
N ARG A 310 1.78 12.61 -38.98
CA ARG A 310 1.47 11.62 -37.90
C ARG A 310 2.69 10.99 -37.26
N LYS A 311 3.80 10.84 -38.00
CA LYS A 311 5.07 10.31 -37.44
C LYS A 311 5.68 11.27 -36.42
N SER A 312 5.73 12.58 -36.74
CA SER A 312 6.21 13.62 -35.83
C SER A 312 5.31 13.77 -34.61
N LEU A 313 3.98 13.59 -34.76
CA LEU A 313 3.06 13.60 -33.64
C LEU A 313 3.32 12.45 -32.67
N ASN A 314 3.54 11.23 -33.18
CA ASN A 314 3.83 10.07 -32.34
C ASN A 314 5.17 10.20 -31.62
N GLU A 315 6.20 10.73 -32.28
CA GLU A 315 7.51 11.03 -31.69
C GLU A 315 7.38 12.00 -30.51
N ILE A 316 6.63 13.10 -30.70
CA ILE A 316 6.37 14.08 -29.63
C ILE A 316 5.57 13.47 -28.47
N LYS A 317 4.57 12.65 -28.76
CA LYS A 317 3.79 11.96 -27.73
C LYS A 317 4.65 11.00 -26.89
N GLU A 318 5.55 10.28 -27.51
CA GLU A 318 6.46 9.36 -26.86
C GLU A 318 7.41 10.09 -25.92
N VAL A 319 8.01 11.19 -26.38
CA VAL A 319 8.90 12.04 -25.58
C VAL A 319 8.14 12.72 -24.43
N LEU A 320 6.96 13.28 -24.67
CA LEU A 320 6.13 13.88 -23.62
C LEU A 320 5.68 12.85 -22.58
N SER A 321 5.30 11.65 -23.01
CA SER A 321 4.86 10.59 -22.08
C SER A 321 5.98 10.09 -21.18
N SER A 322 7.25 10.09 -21.65
CA SER A 322 8.42 9.76 -20.82
C SER A 322 8.66 10.78 -19.70
N MET A 323 8.16 12.01 -19.87
CA MET A 323 8.20 13.09 -18.86
C MET A 323 6.90 13.23 -18.07
N GLY A 324 5.93 12.30 -18.23
CA GLY A 324 4.63 12.37 -17.58
C GLY A 324 3.67 13.43 -18.13
N LEU A 325 3.99 14.02 -19.31
CA LEU A 325 3.22 15.07 -19.95
C LEU A 325 2.36 14.52 -21.11
N ARG A 326 1.27 15.22 -21.45
CA ARG A 326 0.38 14.87 -22.56
C ARG A 326 -0.04 16.13 -23.33
N LEU A 327 -0.31 15.99 -24.64
CA LEU A 327 -0.90 17.05 -25.43
C LEU A 327 -2.34 17.32 -25.00
N GLY A 328 -2.76 18.60 -25.02
CA GLY A 328 -4.09 19.02 -24.61
C GLY A 328 -4.28 19.13 -23.09
N MET A 329 -3.22 19.24 -22.30
CA MET A 329 -3.31 19.53 -20.86
C MET A 329 -3.63 21.01 -20.65
N ASP A 330 -4.62 21.29 -19.80
CA ASP A 330 -4.93 22.65 -19.36
C ASP A 330 -4.03 22.99 -18.16
N ILE A 331 -3.14 23.98 -18.36
CA ILE A 331 -2.20 24.43 -17.31
C ILE A 331 -2.69 25.80 -16.82
N PRO A 332 -3.31 25.85 -15.64
CA PRO A 332 -3.81 27.12 -15.10
C PRO A 332 -2.65 28.09 -14.84
N GLY A 333 -2.72 29.28 -15.44
CA GLY A 333 -1.71 30.31 -15.29
C GLY A 333 -0.51 30.26 -16.27
N TRP A 334 -0.61 29.47 -17.35
CA TRP A 334 0.36 29.47 -18.42
C TRP A 334 -0.10 30.38 -19.59
N PRO A 335 0.79 31.19 -20.22
CA PRO A 335 2.20 31.45 -19.85
C PRO A 335 2.32 32.42 -18.66
N PRO A 336 3.31 32.21 -17.76
CA PRO A 336 3.56 33.17 -16.69
C PRO A 336 4.13 34.47 -17.22
N GLU A 337 3.82 35.62 -16.59
CA GLU A 337 4.25 36.96 -17.03
C GLU A 337 5.78 37.10 -17.17
N ASN A 338 6.58 36.27 -16.46
CA ASN A 338 8.05 36.34 -16.43
C ASN A 338 8.73 35.06 -16.92
N ILE A 339 8.18 34.41 -17.97
CA ILE A 339 8.64 33.09 -18.45
C ILE A 339 10.14 33.09 -18.82
N GLU A 340 10.67 34.18 -19.43
CA GLU A 340 12.07 34.28 -19.85
C GLU A 340 13.04 34.39 -18.65
N GLU A 341 12.64 35.07 -17.57
CA GLU A 341 13.46 35.17 -16.36
C GLU A 341 13.50 33.86 -15.60
N MET A 342 12.36 33.15 -15.55
CA MET A 342 12.25 31.84 -14.89
C MET A 342 13.06 30.78 -15.66
N ALA A 343 12.99 30.78 -16.98
CA ALA A 343 13.79 29.87 -17.82
C ALA A 343 15.30 30.12 -17.67
N LYS A 344 15.78 31.39 -17.62
CA LYS A 344 17.17 31.71 -17.39
C LYS A 344 17.66 31.31 -16.00
N LYS A 345 16.85 31.43 -14.96
CA LYS A 345 17.22 30.94 -13.63
C LYS A 345 17.38 29.41 -13.62
N LEU A 346 16.49 28.71 -14.31
CA LEU A 346 16.55 27.25 -14.41
C LEU A 346 17.81 26.78 -15.17
N GLU A 347 18.17 27.47 -16.26
CA GLU A 347 19.42 27.20 -17.01
C GLU A 347 20.68 27.43 -16.14
N GLN A 348 20.67 28.45 -15.26
CA GLN A 348 21.78 28.74 -14.34
C GLN A 348 21.88 27.70 -13.20
N GLU A 349 20.76 27.20 -12.69
CA GLU A 349 20.73 26.13 -11.67
C GLU A 349 21.20 24.77 -12.21
N LEU A 350 21.04 24.51 -13.51
CA LEU A 350 21.48 23.27 -14.17
C LEU A 350 22.96 23.28 -14.58
N MET A 351 23.59 24.48 -14.64
CA MET A 351 25.02 24.63 -15.02
C MET A 351 25.96 24.80 -13.81
N GLY A 352 25.48 24.93 -12.60
CA GLY A 352 26.27 25.05 -11.37
C GLY A 352 26.17 23.80 -10.49
#